data_3f2a95947a8d925a186549070e4c29d3
#
_entry.id   3f2a95947a8d925a186549070e4c29d3
#
_cell.length_a   1.000
_cell.length_b   1.000
_cell.length_c   1.000
_cell.angle_alpha   90.00
_cell.angle_beta   90.00
_cell.angle_gamma   90.00
#
_symmetry.space_group_name_H-M   'P 1'
#
loop_
_entity.id
_entity.type
_entity.pdbx_description
1 polymer ?
#
loop_
_entity_poly.entity_id
_entity_poly.type
_entity_poly.pdbx_seq_one_letter_code
_entity_poly.pdbx_strand_id
1 'polypeptide(L)'
;MQGNITLPSPHSALITEAFAHKLFGKENPVGKIIRCSNGKDITIEGVLGNPGNKTFLQFDVVLSKALSDNWERMAIDLFSFMPGTDINKLNKTGSIPRYINSPESGDTRTYTYSLIPVKQFYWDSSISNEETLMFSAGSYSHLWIMIGVCLLVLLAGIINFINIYLVVM
;
A
#
# COMPACT_ATOMS: atom_id res chain seq x y z
N MET A 1 13.98 -6.61 14.72
CA MET A 1 12.71 -7.28 15.14
C MET A 1 12.79 -7.57 16.62
N GLN A 2 11.82 -7.13 17.39
CA GLN A 2 11.71 -7.42 18.84
C GLN A 2 10.29 -7.91 19.13
N GLY A 3 10.15 -8.86 20.08
CA GLY A 3 8.86 -9.41 20.49
C GLY A 3 8.31 -10.53 19.59
N ASN A 4 7.04 -10.83 19.78
CA ASN A 4 6.34 -11.85 19.01
C ASN A 4 5.81 -11.24 17.70
N ILE A 5 6.01 -11.93 16.57
CA ILE A 5 5.49 -11.50 15.26
C ILE A 5 4.07 -12.02 14.97
N THR A 6 3.46 -12.69 15.90
CA THR A 6 2.07 -13.15 15.81
C THR A 6 1.16 -12.20 16.57
N LEU A 7 -0.10 -12.12 16.17
CA LEU A 7 -1.15 -11.36 16.84
C LEU A 7 -2.06 -12.32 17.61
N PRO A 8 -1.66 -12.72 18.86
CA PRO A 8 -2.33 -13.80 19.58
C PRO A 8 -3.69 -13.39 20.13
N SER A 9 -3.94 -12.10 20.30
CA SER A 9 -5.19 -11.58 20.88
C SER A 9 -5.91 -10.63 19.92
N PRO A 10 -7.24 -10.47 20.08
CA PRO A 10 -8.01 -9.49 19.34
C PRO A 10 -7.51 -8.05 19.52
N HIS A 11 -6.96 -7.74 20.68
CA HIS A 11 -6.46 -6.42 21.06
C HIS A 11 -4.93 -6.31 20.96
N SER A 12 -4.33 -6.98 19.96
CA SER A 12 -2.88 -6.98 19.76
C SER A 12 -2.50 -6.21 18.49
N ALA A 13 -1.32 -5.59 18.52
CA ALA A 13 -0.72 -4.88 17.42
C ALA A 13 0.76 -5.18 17.27
N LEU A 14 1.24 -5.11 16.04
CA LEU A 14 2.65 -4.97 15.71
C LEU A 14 2.87 -3.56 15.17
N ILE A 15 3.98 -2.94 15.51
CA ILE A 15 4.31 -1.59 15.07
C ILE A 15 5.67 -1.56 14.37
N THR A 16 5.88 -0.61 13.47
CA THR A 16 7.18 -0.43 12.83
C THR A 16 8.20 0.20 13.78
N GLU A 17 9.50 -0.01 13.51
CA GLU A 17 10.58 0.63 14.28
C GLU A 17 10.46 2.16 14.27
N ALA A 18 10.12 2.76 13.13
CA ALA A 18 9.94 4.19 13.00
C ALA A 18 8.80 4.71 13.88
N PHE A 19 7.68 3.99 13.89
CA PHE A 19 6.52 4.35 14.72
C PHE A 19 6.79 4.11 16.21
N ALA A 20 7.48 3.03 16.55
CA ALA A 20 7.93 2.75 17.91
C ALA A 20 8.81 3.89 18.44
N HIS A 21 9.79 4.32 17.65
CA HIS A 21 10.67 5.42 18.00
C HIS A 21 9.92 6.76 18.15
N LYS A 22 8.94 7.00 17.31
CA LYS A 22 8.11 8.22 17.35
C LYS A 22 7.27 8.30 18.64
N LEU A 23 6.73 7.17 19.12
CA LEU A 23 5.85 7.13 20.29
C LEU A 23 6.61 6.95 21.60
N PHE A 24 7.66 6.15 21.61
CA PHE A 24 8.34 5.70 22.84
C PHE A 24 9.82 6.08 22.90
N GLY A 25 10.34 6.73 21.85
CA GLY A 25 11.76 7.09 21.79
C GLY A 25 12.66 5.85 21.81
N LYS A 26 13.49 5.74 22.84
CA LYS A 26 14.42 4.59 23.03
C LYS A 26 13.88 3.49 23.95
N GLU A 27 12.68 3.67 24.49
CA GLU A 27 12.10 2.70 25.39
C GLU A 27 11.56 1.48 24.63
N ASN A 28 11.60 0.32 25.28
CA ASN A 28 11.01 -0.90 24.71
C ASN A 28 9.49 -0.76 24.62
N PRO A 29 8.87 -0.83 23.42
CA PRO A 29 7.43 -0.68 23.26
C PRO A 29 6.66 -1.98 23.53
N VAL A 30 7.31 -3.14 23.52
CA VAL A 30 6.64 -4.45 23.67
C VAL A 30 5.97 -4.55 25.03
N GLY A 31 4.71 -4.94 25.05
CA GLY A 31 3.87 -5.01 26.24
C GLY A 31 3.21 -3.69 26.65
N LYS A 32 3.56 -2.56 25.99
CA LYS A 32 2.88 -1.28 26.26
C LYS A 32 1.53 -1.23 25.55
N ILE A 33 0.65 -0.38 26.07
CA ILE A 33 -0.71 -0.20 25.56
C ILE A 33 -0.79 1.13 24.81
N ILE A 34 -1.41 1.08 23.64
CA ILE A 34 -1.79 2.26 22.85
C ILE A 34 -3.31 2.37 22.88
N ARG A 35 -3.82 3.56 23.16
CA ARG A 35 -5.24 3.86 23.07
C ARG A 35 -5.60 4.43 21.71
N CYS A 36 -6.49 3.76 21.00
CA CYS A 36 -7.03 4.25 19.74
C CYS A 36 -8.07 5.35 19.94
N SER A 37 -8.34 6.14 18.91
CA SER A 37 -9.33 7.23 18.92
C SER A 37 -10.75 6.75 19.22
N ASN A 38 -11.05 5.47 18.95
CA ASN A 38 -12.33 4.82 19.29
C ASN A 38 -12.40 4.33 20.75
N GLY A 39 -11.40 4.67 21.59
CA GLY A 39 -11.33 4.28 23.00
C GLY A 39 -10.86 2.87 23.28
N LYS A 40 -10.56 2.07 22.25
CA LYS A 40 -10.04 0.70 22.43
C LYS A 40 -8.57 0.73 22.79
N ASP A 41 -8.20 -0.04 23.79
CA ASP A 41 -6.81 -0.24 24.21
C ASP A 41 -6.21 -1.43 23.46
N ILE A 42 -5.01 -1.25 22.92
CA ILE A 42 -4.29 -2.23 22.08
C ILE A 42 -2.91 -2.46 22.67
N THR A 43 -2.55 -3.72 22.89
CA THR A 43 -1.24 -4.12 23.40
C THR A 43 -0.25 -4.32 22.24
N ILE A 44 0.93 -3.76 22.36
CA ILE A 44 2.02 -3.96 21.40
C ILE A 44 2.70 -5.30 21.70
N GLU A 45 2.60 -6.24 20.76
CA GLU A 45 3.21 -7.57 20.89
C GLU A 45 4.63 -7.62 20.29
N GLY A 46 4.92 -6.76 19.34
CA GLY A 46 6.23 -6.76 18.71
C GLY A 46 6.51 -5.57 17.83
N VAL A 47 7.77 -5.46 17.43
CA VAL A 47 8.28 -4.41 16.53
C VAL A 47 8.76 -5.04 15.24
N LEU A 48 8.22 -4.56 14.13
CA LEU A 48 8.60 -4.94 12.78
C LEU A 48 9.67 -3.97 12.25
N GLY A 49 10.54 -4.47 11.37
CA GLY A 49 11.38 -3.57 10.57
C GLY A 49 10.52 -2.63 9.73
N ASN A 50 11.05 -1.46 9.44
CA ASN A 50 10.34 -0.51 8.58
C ASN A 50 10.11 -1.11 7.17
N PRO A 51 8.94 -0.90 6.57
CA PRO A 51 8.72 -1.30 5.18
C PRO A 51 9.75 -0.58 4.30
N GLY A 52 10.37 -1.33 3.41
CA GLY A 52 11.39 -0.77 2.51
C GLY A 52 10.73 0.14 1.46
N ASN A 53 11.50 1.10 0.94
CA ASN A 53 11.04 2.02 -0.12
C ASN A 53 10.63 1.32 -1.44
N LYS A 54 10.91 0.02 -1.55
CA LYS A 54 10.58 -0.80 -2.73
C LYS A 54 9.25 -1.54 -2.62
N THR A 55 8.53 -1.37 -1.52
CA THR A 55 7.19 -1.95 -1.34
C THR A 55 6.12 -0.90 -1.60
N PHE A 56 5.05 -1.32 -2.26
CA PHE A 56 3.87 -0.48 -2.46
C PHE A 56 3.06 -0.28 -1.17
N LEU A 57 3.21 -1.21 -0.22
CA LEU A 57 2.49 -1.19 1.04
C LEU A 57 3.30 -0.41 2.09
N GLN A 58 2.78 0.74 2.50
CA GLN A 58 3.34 1.54 3.59
C GLN A 58 2.39 1.46 4.79
N PHE A 59 2.94 1.10 5.94
CA PHE A 59 2.16 0.98 7.16
C PHE A 59 3.03 1.28 8.38
N ASP A 60 2.41 1.77 9.42
CA ASP A 60 3.05 2.00 10.73
C ASP A 60 2.60 0.96 11.76
N VAL A 61 1.38 0.45 11.62
CA VAL A 61 0.75 -0.46 12.59
C VAL A 61 0.04 -1.58 11.86
N VAL A 62 0.19 -2.81 12.37
CA VAL A 62 -0.56 -3.99 11.94
C VAL A 62 -1.44 -4.43 13.11
N LEU A 63 -2.73 -4.47 12.89
CA LEU A 63 -3.73 -4.82 13.91
C LEU A 63 -4.27 -6.23 13.70
N SER A 64 -4.73 -6.86 14.77
CA SER A 64 -5.49 -8.09 14.66
C SER A 64 -6.80 -7.87 13.92
N LYS A 65 -7.15 -8.80 13.01
CA LYS A 65 -8.40 -8.75 12.23
C LYS A 65 -9.65 -8.69 13.14
N ALA A 66 -9.61 -9.27 14.31
CA ALA A 66 -10.72 -9.27 15.26
C ALA A 66 -11.05 -7.86 15.81
N LEU A 67 -10.13 -6.89 15.66
CA LEU A 67 -10.40 -5.49 15.99
C LEU A 67 -11.20 -4.76 14.89
N SER A 68 -11.30 -5.36 13.70
CA SER A 68 -11.81 -4.71 12.50
C SER A 68 -13.33 -4.86 12.29
N ASP A 69 -14.09 -5.37 13.26
CA ASP A 69 -15.53 -5.64 13.12
C ASP A 69 -16.39 -4.43 12.70
N ASN A 70 -15.81 -3.22 12.72
CA ASN A 70 -16.50 -1.98 12.33
C ASN A 70 -15.67 -1.12 11.36
N TRP A 71 -14.64 -1.66 10.73
CA TRP A 71 -13.85 -0.91 9.73
C TRP A 71 -14.43 -1.15 8.33
N GLU A 72 -15.61 -0.61 8.08
CA GLU A 72 -16.32 -0.71 6.78
C GLU A 72 -15.66 0.11 5.66
N ARG A 73 -14.50 0.73 5.91
CA ARG A 73 -13.89 1.63 4.94
C ARG A 73 -12.58 1.04 4.43
N MET A 74 -12.59 0.67 3.15
CA MET A 74 -11.42 0.35 2.32
C MET A 74 -10.60 -0.84 2.83
N ALA A 75 -11.05 -2.03 2.54
CA ALA A 75 -10.22 -3.22 2.68
C ALA A 75 -9.66 -3.64 1.32
N ILE A 76 -8.35 -3.76 1.23
CA ILE A 76 -7.69 -4.49 0.16
C ILE A 76 -7.31 -5.84 0.72
N ASP A 77 -7.88 -6.88 0.14
CA ASP A 77 -7.55 -8.24 0.51
C ASP A 77 -6.38 -8.75 -0.32
N LEU A 78 -5.34 -9.24 0.33
CA LEU A 78 -4.19 -9.87 -0.32
C LEU A 78 -4.35 -11.39 -0.28
N PHE A 79 -4.31 -12.02 -1.46
CA PHE A 79 -4.42 -13.46 -1.60
C PHE A 79 -3.12 -14.07 -2.12
N SER A 80 -2.74 -15.19 -1.55
CA SER A 80 -1.68 -16.04 -2.08
C SER A 80 -2.31 -17.25 -2.76
N PHE A 81 -1.97 -17.47 -4.02
CA PHE A 81 -2.47 -18.59 -4.81
C PHE A 81 -1.42 -19.69 -4.94
N MET A 82 -1.88 -20.92 -5.15
CA MET A 82 -1.00 -22.03 -5.48
C MET A 82 -0.27 -21.76 -6.82
N PRO A 83 0.99 -22.22 -6.97
CA PRO A 83 1.70 -22.10 -8.22
C PRO A 83 0.89 -22.70 -9.39
N GLY A 84 0.83 -21.99 -10.51
CA GLY A 84 0.07 -22.42 -11.69
C GLY A 84 -1.39 -21.96 -11.75
N THR A 85 -1.88 -21.24 -10.76
CA THR A 85 -3.24 -20.65 -10.79
C THR A 85 -3.32 -19.54 -11.85
N ASP A 86 -4.27 -19.68 -12.79
CA ASP A 86 -4.52 -18.66 -13.81
C ASP A 86 -5.49 -17.60 -13.29
N ILE A 87 -4.94 -16.43 -12.93
CA ILE A 87 -5.69 -15.30 -12.40
C ILE A 87 -6.66 -14.73 -13.44
N ASN A 88 -6.29 -14.74 -14.74
CA ASN A 88 -7.16 -14.24 -15.79
C ASN A 88 -8.41 -15.10 -15.95
N LYS A 89 -8.28 -16.41 -15.78
CA LYS A 89 -9.42 -17.33 -15.78
C LYS A 89 -10.31 -17.09 -14.57
N LEU A 90 -9.73 -16.83 -13.40
CA LEU A 90 -10.49 -16.48 -12.19
C LEU A 90 -11.25 -15.16 -12.36
N ASN A 91 -10.65 -14.14 -12.94
CA ASN A 91 -11.31 -12.87 -13.21
C ASN A 91 -12.47 -12.99 -14.20
N LYS A 92 -12.35 -13.88 -15.20
CA LYS A 92 -13.43 -14.12 -16.18
C LYS A 92 -14.61 -14.91 -15.60
N THR A 93 -14.32 -15.84 -14.68
CA THR A 93 -15.35 -16.71 -14.07
C THR A 93 -15.89 -16.16 -12.76
N GLY A 94 -15.19 -15.24 -12.14
CA GLY A 94 -15.35 -14.92 -10.74
C GLY A 94 -15.46 -13.43 -10.41
N SER A 95 -16.23 -12.66 -11.15
CA SER A 95 -16.83 -11.50 -10.50
C SER A 95 -17.79 -12.08 -9.44
N ILE A 96 -17.28 -12.23 -8.21
CA ILE A 96 -18.09 -12.64 -7.08
C ILE A 96 -18.88 -11.39 -6.66
N PRO A 97 -20.17 -11.30 -7.04
CA PRO A 97 -20.98 -10.20 -6.54
C PRO A 97 -21.14 -10.40 -5.05
N ARG A 98 -20.47 -9.57 -4.27
CA ARG A 98 -20.73 -9.51 -2.83
C ARG A 98 -21.87 -8.56 -2.60
N TYR A 99 -23.02 -9.09 -2.25
CA TYR A 99 -24.12 -8.32 -1.72
C TYR A 99 -23.76 -7.95 -0.27
N ILE A 100 -23.47 -6.69 -0.03
CA ILE A 100 -23.40 -6.17 1.34
C ILE A 100 -24.81 -5.69 1.65
N ASN A 101 -25.61 -6.55 2.28
CA ASN A 101 -26.80 -6.12 2.95
C ASN A 101 -26.38 -5.42 4.24
N SER A 102 -26.33 -4.10 4.23
CA SER A 102 -26.30 -3.33 5.46
C SER A 102 -27.76 -3.17 5.93
N PRO A 103 -28.18 -3.86 7.00
CA PRO A 103 -29.58 -3.82 7.46
C PRO A 103 -30.02 -2.40 7.90
N GLU A 104 -29.04 -1.53 8.20
CA GLU A 104 -29.30 -0.21 8.76
C GLU A 104 -29.45 0.91 7.72
N SER A 105 -28.99 0.72 6.48
CA SER A 105 -29.01 1.81 5.49
C SER A 105 -30.01 1.63 4.34
N GLY A 106 -30.61 0.46 4.18
CA GLY A 106 -31.50 0.15 3.05
C GLY A 106 -30.83 0.22 1.67
N ASP A 107 -29.51 0.36 1.64
CA ASP A 107 -28.70 0.53 0.43
C ASP A 107 -28.15 -0.84 -0.01
N THR A 108 -28.64 -1.35 -1.12
CA THR A 108 -28.16 -2.59 -1.73
C THR A 108 -27.16 -2.24 -2.81
N ARG A 109 -25.88 -2.14 -2.47
CA ARG A 109 -24.81 -1.92 -3.44
C ARG A 109 -24.25 -3.26 -3.90
N THR A 110 -24.11 -3.42 -5.21
CA THR A 110 -23.41 -4.55 -5.83
C THR A 110 -21.97 -4.17 -6.08
N TYR A 111 -21.04 -4.88 -5.47
CA TYR A 111 -19.60 -4.68 -5.69
C TYR A 111 -19.06 -5.79 -6.59
N THR A 112 -18.30 -5.41 -7.60
CA THR A 112 -17.57 -6.34 -8.46
C THR A 112 -16.11 -6.35 -8.05
N TYR A 113 -15.59 -7.52 -7.72
CA TYR A 113 -14.19 -7.69 -7.33
C TYR A 113 -13.39 -8.20 -8.52
N SER A 114 -12.20 -7.66 -8.74
CA SER A 114 -11.22 -8.16 -9.68
C SER A 114 -9.91 -8.46 -8.96
N LEU A 115 -9.25 -9.54 -9.38
CA LEU A 115 -7.91 -9.90 -8.88
C LEU A 115 -6.87 -9.22 -9.75
N ILE A 116 -6.03 -8.41 -9.13
CA ILE A 116 -4.93 -7.71 -9.81
C ILE A 116 -3.61 -8.30 -9.30
N PRO A 117 -2.71 -8.74 -10.19
CA PRO A 117 -1.39 -9.17 -9.78
C PRO A 117 -0.65 -8.05 -9.05
N VAL A 118 -0.04 -8.35 -7.90
CA VAL A 118 0.68 -7.36 -7.08
C VAL A 118 1.73 -6.58 -7.89
N LYS A 119 2.37 -7.22 -8.88
CA LYS A 119 3.34 -6.55 -9.77
C LYS A 119 2.71 -5.48 -10.66
N GLN A 120 1.43 -5.62 -11.01
CA GLN A 120 0.71 -4.66 -11.84
C GLN A 120 0.05 -3.58 -10.99
N PHE A 121 -0.23 -3.87 -9.73
CA PHE A 121 -0.90 -2.98 -8.80
C PHE A 121 -0.27 -1.58 -8.73
N TYR A 122 1.08 -1.51 -8.73
CA TYR A 122 1.81 -0.24 -8.67
C TYR A 122 1.53 0.68 -9.87
N TRP A 123 1.24 0.10 -11.05
CA TRP A 123 1.05 0.82 -12.30
C TRP A 123 -0.42 0.93 -12.73
N ASP A 124 -1.34 0.37 -11.95
CA ASP A 124 -2.75 0.34 -12.29
C ASP A 124 -3.43 1.67 -11.93
N SER A 125 -3.77 2.43 -12.97
CA SER A 125 -4.45 3.71 -12.83
C SER A 125 -5.95 3.59 -12.55
N SER A 126 -6.52 2.38 -12.60
CA SER A 126 -7.94 2.14 -12.30
C SER A 126 -8.24 2.24 -10.80
N ILE A 127 -7.20 2.13 -9.98
CA ILE A 127 -7.29 2.28 -8.53
C ILE A 127 -7.24 3.78 -8.24
N SER A 128 -8.38 4.36 -7.86
CA SER A 128 -8.47 5.80 -7.63
C SER A 128 -7.56 6.24 -6.47
N ASN A 129 -6.88 7.35 -6.65
CA ASN A 129 -5.92 7.89 -5.65
C ASN A 129 -6.56 8.23 -4.30
N GLU A 130 -7.87 8.45 -4.25
CA GLU A 130 -8.58 8.77 -3.00
C GLU A 130 -8.69 7.56 -2.06
N GLU A 131 -8.70 6.35 -2.62
CA GLU A 131 -8.78 5.10 -1.86
C GLU A 131 -7.39 4.57 -1.47
N THR A 132 -6.32 5.14 -1.99
CA THR A 132 -4.96 4.59 -1.91
C THR A 132 -4.00 5.35 -1.01
N LEU A 133 -4.47 6.04 0.02
CA LEU A 133 -3.60 6.74 0.98
C LEU A 133 -2.52 5.85 1.64
N MET A 134 -2.68 4.52 1.57
CA MET A 134 -1.71 3.55 2.08
C MET A 134 -0.76 2.99 1.01
N PHE A 135 -0.94 3.37 -0.28
CA PHE A 135 -0.19 2.76 -1.36
C PHE A 135 0.53 3.82 -2.19
N SER A 136 1.78 3.57 -2.49
CA SER A 136 2.53 4.36 -3.44
C SER A 136 2.23 3.84 -4.85
N ALA A 137 1.51 4.62 -5.64
CA ALA A 137 1.21 4.30 -7.03
C ALA A 137 2.17 4.99 -7.98
N GLY A 138 2.62 4.27 -9.00
CA GLY A 138 3.40 4.82 -10.10
C GLY A 138 2.49 5.42 -11.18
N SER A 139 2.98 6.43 -11.88
CA SER A 139 2.28 7.03 -13.00
C SER A 139 3.10 6.91 -14.29
N TYR A 140 2.59 6.19 -15.27
CA TYR A 140 3.20 6.14 -16.61
C TYR A 140 3.30 7.51 -17.25
N SER A 141 2.33 8.40 -17.03
CA SER A 141 2.36 9.76 -17.56
C SER A 141 3.55 10.55 -17.04
N HIS A 142 3.84 10.49 -15.74
CA HIS A 142 5.01 11.13 -15.16
C HIS A 142 6.32 10.56 -15.71
N LEU A 143 6.39 9.24 -15.92
CA LEU A 143 7.55 8.59 -16.50
C LEU A 143 7.82 9.09 -17.94
N TRP A 144 6.80 9.17 -18.77
CA TRP A 144 6.92 9.68 -20.14
C TRP A 144 7.32 11.16 -20.17
N ILE A 145 6.78 11.98 -19.27
CA ILE A 145 7.18 13.40 -19.13
C ILE A 145 8.66 13.48 -18.76
N MET A 146 9.13 12.70 -17.79
CA MET A 146 10.54 12.69 -17.39
C MET A 146 11.45 12.27 -18.56
N ILE A 147 11.09 11.21 -19.29
CA ILE A 147 11.84 10.78 -20.48
C ILE A 147 11.89 11.91 -21.52
N GLY A 148 10.78 12.57 -21.80
CA GLY A 148 10.70 13.70 -22.72
C GLY A 148 11.62 14.85 -22.32
N VAL A 149 11.62 15.24 -21.05
CA VAL A 149 12.51 16.28 -20.53
C VAL A 149 13.97 15.86 -20.66
N CYS A 150 14.33 14.63 -20.34
CA CYS A 150 15.71 14.12 -20.50
C CYS A 150 16.16 14.19 -21.95
N LEU A 151 15.31 13.80 -22.89
CA LEU A 151 15.62 13.89 -24.33
C LEU A 151 15.83 15.33 -24.80
N LEU A 152 14.99 16.26 -24.33
CA LEU A 152 15.14 17.70 -24.67
C LEU A 152 16.46 18.26 -24.14
N VAL A 153 16.84 17.95 -22.90
CA VAL A 153 18.12 18.38 -22.33
C VAL A 153 19.30 17.82 -23.10
N LEU A 154 19.24 16.56 -23.48
CA LEU A 154 20.27 15.90 -24.27
C LEU A 154 20.41 16.55 -25.65
N LEU A 155 19.29 16.84 -26.31
CA LEU A 155 19.25 17.48 -27.63
C LEU A 155 19.81 18.91 -27.55
N ALA A 156 19.45 19.67 -26.50
CA ALA A 156 20.02 21.01 -26.26
C ALA A 156 21.54 20.94 -26.05
N GLY A 157 22.04 19.94 -25.32
CA GLY A 157 23.46 19.70 -25.15
C GLY A 157 24.19 19.39 -26.45
N ILE A 158 23.60 18.55 -27.30
CA ILE A 158 24.14 18.24 -28.64
C ILE A 158 24.20 19.49 -29.51
N ILE A 159 23.14 20.29 -29.57
CA ILE A 159 23.09 21.54 -30.35
C ILE A 159 24.17 22.51 -29.85
N ASN A 160 24.29 22.67 -28.53
CA ASN A 160 25.32 23.53 -27.95
C ASN A 160 26.75 23.05 -28.34
N PHE A 161 26.98 21.75 -28.27
CA PHE A 161 28.28 21.17 -28.68
C PHE A 161 28.56 21.40 -30.17
N ILE A 162 27.60 21.21 -31.04
CA ILE A 162 27.75 21.47 -32.49
C ILE A 162 28.05 22.95 -32.73
N ASN A 163 27.35 23.89 -32.05
CA ASN A 163 27.59 25.32 -32.19
C ASN A 163 29.00 25.70 -31.79
N ILE A 164 29.51 25.17 -30.67
CA ILE A 164 30.89 25.41 -30.22
C ILE A 164 31.88 24.85 -31.25
N TYR A 165 31.64 23.66 -31.77
CA TYR A 165 32.51 23.03 -32.77
C TYR A 165 32.58 23.85 -34.06
N LEU A 166 31.46 24.34 -34.55
CA LEU A 166 31.42 25.16 -35.79
C LEU A 166 32.08 26.53 -35.63
N VAL A 167 32.10 27.10 -34.41
CA VAL A 167 32.75 28.40 -34.18
C VAL A 167 34.27 28.28 -34.06
N VAL A 168 34.75 27.10 -33.63
CA VAL A 168 36.19 26.87 -33.45
C VAL A 168 36.88 26.39 -34.74
N MET A 169 36.13 25.97 -35.75
CA MET A 169 36.62 25.63 -37.09
C MET A 169 36.70 26.87 -37.99
#